data_50e8fab83365462087371f6540c1752d
#
_entry.id   50e8fab83365462087371f6540c1752d
#
_cell.length_a   1.000
_cell.length_b   1.000
_cell.length_c   1.000
_cell.angle_alpha   90.00
_cell.angle_beta   90.00
_cell.angle_gamma   90.00
#
_symmetry.space_group_name_H-M   'P 1'
#
loop_
_entity.id
_entity.type
_entity.pdbx_description
1 polymer ?
#
loop_
_entity_poly.entity_id
_entity_poly.type
_entity_poly.pdbx_seq_one_letter_code
_entity_poly.pdbx_strand_id
1 'polypeptide(L)'
;MSKKKWGQNFLIHNNIAEAVVDAANVQNGDSILEIGPGRGILTRELLKRGSPVSAIEIDPALCSKLKKQFGYEERFTLIEQDIMKVPLEDLGKIVSTPAKVVANLPYNISAPLLLRMLLVRKAWQSLTIMVQLEVAERICASPQSGKIYGPLSLVGALGFERKIIKIISPHSFQPAPKVFSSVIQLLPQSSILSYEEEKKFLKWTHLLFQHRRKTLMNGIRRNFPKWYQECENSLREKYGLRRPENLDFPEWLVLFRDYLKV
;
A
#
# COMPACT_ATOMS: atom_id res chain seq x y z
N MET A 1 1.32 30.01 11.99
CA MET A 1 1.36 29.02 10.90
C MET A 1 1.53 27.63 11.52
N SER A 2 0.47 26.83 11.54
CA SER A 2 0.49 25.45 12.06
C SER A 2 1.44 24.63 11.20
N LYS A 3 2.53 24.10 11.79
CA LYS A 3 3.40 23.11 11.15
C LYS A 3 2.53 21.94 10.68
N LYS A 4 2.71 21.45 9.44
CA LYS A 4 2.06 20.26 8.87
C LYS A 4 2.38 19.03 9.72
N LYS A 5 1.70 18.86 10.85
CA LYS A 5 1.97 17.81 11.83
C LYS A 5 1.78 16.40 11.24
N TRP A 6 0.88 16.27 10.23
CA TRP A 6 0.44 14.98 9.70
C TRP A 6 0.66 14.80 8.19
N GLY A 7 1.36 15.74 7.51
CA GLY A 7 1.62 15.62 6.06
C GLY A 7 0.37 15.68 5.17
N GLN A 8 -0.70 16.30 5.67
CA GLN A 8 -2.03 16.30 5.05
C GLN A 8 -2.09 17.17 3.80
N ASN A 9 -2.62 16.63 2.70
CA ASN A 9 -3.04 17.33 1.50
C ASN A 9 -4.50 16.94 1.24
N PHE A 10 -5.42 17.87 1.49
CA PHE A 10 -6.86 17.61 1.39
C PHE A 10 -7.31 17.75 -0.05
N LEU A 11 -7.99 16.75 -0.58
CA LEU A 11 -8.67 16.82 -1.85
C LEU A 11 -9.76 17.89 -1.77
N ILE A 12 -9.87 18.74 -2.82
CA ILE A 12 -10.82 19.86 -2.85
C ILE A 12 -11.84 19.76 -3.98
N HIS A 13 -11.68 18.85 -4.93
CA HIS A 13 -12.55 18.69 -6.09
C HIS A 13 -13.48 17.49 -5.93
N ASN A 14 -14.81 17.73 -5.89
CA ASN A 14 -15.83 16.69 -5.73
C ASN A 14 -15.82 15.68 -6.90
N ASN A 15 -15.62 16.15 -8.13
CA ASN A 15 -15.57 15.26 -9.32
C ASN A 15 -14.40 14.25 -9.26
N ILE A 16 -13.31 14.59 -8.54
CA ILE A 16 -12.21 13.64 -8.32
C ILE A 16 -12.59 12.64 -7.22
N ALA A 17 -13.25 13.12 -6.14
CA ALA A 17 -13.74 12.22 -5.09
C ALA A 17 -14.73 11.21 -5.66
N GLU A 18 -15.68 11.67 -6.50
CA GLU A 18 -16.62 10.82 -7.21
C GLU A 18 -15.88 9.79 -8.09
N ALA A 19 -14.92 10.23 -8.90
CA ALA A 19 -14.14 9.32 -9.74
C ALA A 19 -13.32 8.27 -8.94
N VAL A 20 -12.87 8.60 -7.72
CA VAL A 20 -12.20 7.63 -6.82
C VAL A 20 -13.19 6.59 -6.32
N VAL A 21 -14.38 7.02 -5.90
CA VAL A 21 -15.45 6.13 -5.42
C VAL A 21 -15.99 5.24 -6.55
N ASP A 22 -16.11 5.79 -7.76
CA ASP A 22 -16.46 5.02 -8.96
C ASP A 22 -15.41 3.96 -9.28
N ALA A 23 -14.11 4.33 -9.21
CA ALA A 23 -13.01 3.38 -9.41
C ALA A 23 -13.00 2.26 -8.36
N ALA A 24 -13.48 2.54 -7.14
CA ALA A 24 -13.64 1.53 -6.09
C ALA A 24 -14.83 0.60 -6.35
N ASN A 25 -15.68 0.91 -7.34
CA ASN A 25 -16.88 0.16 -7.68
C ASN A 25 -17.74 -0.15 -6.44
N VAL A 26 -17.99 0.89 -5.63
CA VAL A 26 -18.75 0.77 -4.38
C VAL A 26 -20.22 0.51 -4.72
N GLN A 27 -20.75 -0.58 -4.17
CA GLN A 27 -22.15 -0.97 -4.29
C GLN A 27 -22.88 -0.76 -2.97
N ASN A 28 -24.21 -0.61 -3.03
CA ASN A 28 -25.01 -0.51 -1.82
C ASN A 28 -24.78 -1.73 -0.91
N GLY A 29 -24.52 -1.49 0.38
CA GLY A 29 -24.26 -2.53 1.38
C GLY A 29 -22.80 -3.01 1.45
N ASP A 30 -21.90 -2.53 0.58
CA ASP A 30 -20.46 -2.81 0.73
C ASP A 30 -19.95 -2.28 2.07
N SER A 31 -19.11 -3.05 2.74
CA SER A 31 -18.40 -2.59 3.93
C SER A 31 -17.17 -1.78 3.54
N ILE A 32 -17.10 -0.51 3.96
CA ILE A 32 -16.05 0.41 3.56
C ILE A 32 -15.16 0.79 4.74
N LEU A 33 -13.84 0.67 4.57
CA LEU A 33 -12.85 1.29 5.43
C LEU A 33 -12.27 2.52 4.73
N GLU A 34 -12.53 3.70 5.27
CA GLU A 34 -11.89 4.93 4.85
C GLU A 34 -10.73 5.27 5.79
N ILE A 35 -9.52 5.45 5.25
CA ILE A 35 -8.33 5.80 6.03
C ILE A 35 -7.97 7.25 5.78
N GLY A 36 -7.99 8.06 6.84
CA GLY A 36 -7.72 9.49 6.78
C GLY A 36 -8.80 10.27 6.02
N PRO A 37 -10.07 10.26 6.48
CA PRO A 37 -11.17 10.97 5.82
C PRO A 37 -10.91 12.49 5.70
N GLY A 38 -10.06 13.04 6.55
CA GLY A 38 -9.68 14.43 6.50
C GLY A 38 -10.87 15.39 6.63
N ARG A 39 -11.23 16.08 5.53
CA ARG A 39 -12.39 16.99 5.49
C ARG A 39 -13.68 16.29 5.06
N GLY A 40 -13.69 14.97 4.89
CA GLY A 40 -14.87 14.16 4.58
C GLY A 40 -15.36 14.23 3.12
N ILE A 41 -14.49 14.59 2.18
CA ILE A 41 -14.89 14.68 0.77
C ILE A 41 -15.18 13.29 0.18
N LEU A 42 -14.34 12.27 0.46
CA LEU A 42 -14.59 10.89 0.07
C LEU A 42 -15.71 10.28 0.90
N THR A 43 -15.74 10.53 2.22
CA THR A 43 -16.81 10.07 3.13
C THR A 43 -18.18 10.40 2.58
N ARG A 44 -18.40 11.66 2.13
CA ARG A 44 -19.66 12.11 1.56
C ARG A 44 -20.06 11.30 0.32
N GLU A 45 -19.13 11.07 -0.59
CA GLU A 45 -19.40 10.32 -1.82
C GLU A 45 -19.65 8.82 -1.53
N LEU A 46 -18.94 8.25 -0.56
CA LEU A 46 -19.14 6.86 -0.11
C LEU A 46 -20.54 6.66 0.50
N LEU A 47 -20.97 7.58 1.39
CA LEU A 47 -22.28 7.54 2.03
C LEU A 47 -23.42 7.69 1.01
N LYS A 48 -23.25 8.49 -0.05
CA LYS A 48 -24.22 8.60 -1.15
C LYS A 48 -24.46 7.26 -1.88
N ARG A 49 -23.48 6.35 -1.88
CA ARG A 49 -23.62 5.01 -2.48
C ARG A 49 -24.40 4.02 -1.61
N GLY A 50 -24.84 4.42 -0.42
CA GLY A 50 -25.61 3.58 0.48
C GLY A 50 -24.80 2.62 1.34
N SER A 51 -23.49 2.74 1.33
CA SER A 51 -22.56 1.84 2.03
C SER A 51 -22.30 2.29 3.46
N PRO A 52 -22.17 1.36 4.45
CA PRO A 52 -21.63 1.66 5.75
C PRO A 52 -20.13 1.99 5.65
N VAL A 53 -19.74 3.11 6.24
CA VAL A 53 -18.38 3.67 6.21
C VAL A 53 -17.80 3.71 7.62
N SER A 54 -16.78 2.89 7.87
CA SER A 54 -15.91 3.01 9.04
C SER A 54 -14.70 3.86 8.68
N ALA A 55 -14.58 5.05 9.26
CA ALA A 55 -13.50 5.98 8.98
C ALA A 55 -12.52 6.05 10.16
N ILE A 56 -11.22 5.95 9.89
CA ILE A 56 -10.17 6.08 10.92
C ILE A 56 -9.36 7.36 10.68
N GLU A 57 -9.33 8.24 11.69
CA GLU A 57 -8.64 9.54 11.63
C GLU A 57 -7.80 9.75 12.88
N ILE A 58 -6.60 10.31 12.70
CA ILE A 58 -5.66 10.58 13.80
C ILE A 58 -5.77 11.99 14.36
N ASP A 59 -6.29 12.96 13.58
CA ASP A 59 -6.37 14.37 13.98
C ASP A 59 -7.67 14.65 14.75
N PRO A 60 -7.61 14.93 16.08
CA PRO A 60 -8.80 15.19 16.88
C PRO A 60 -9.64 16.37 16.38
N ALA A 61 -8.99 17.37 15.77
CA ALA A 61 -9.70 18.54 15.23
C ALA A 61 -10.52 18.16 13.99
N LEU A 62 -10.02 17.23 13.16
CA LEU A 62 -10.78 16.68 12.03
C LEU A 62 -11.86 15.73 12.53
N CYS A 63 -11.58 14.89 13.52
CA CYS A 63 -12.59 14.03 14.16
C CYS A 63 -13.78 14.82 14.67
N SER A 64 -13.55 15.94 15.36
CA SER A 64 -14.62 16.82 15.84
C SER A 64 -15.47 17.41 14.70
N LYS A 65 -14.85 17.75 13.56
CA LYS A 65 -15.56 18.25 12.37
C LYS A 65 -16.38 17.15 11.70
N LEU A 66 -15.80 15.96 11.55
CA LEU A 66 -16.47 14.81 10.96
C LEU A 66 -17.68 14.37 11.78
N LYS A 67 -17.56 14.34 13.12
CA LYS A 67 -18.69 14.06 14.03
C LYS A 67 -19.82 15.09 13.85
N LYS A 68 -19.51 16.39 13.69
CA LYS A 68 -20.52 17.41 13.42
C LYS A 68 -21.17 17.26 12.04
N GLN A 69 -20.41 16.82 11.05
CA GLN A 69 -20.85 16.74 9.65
C GLN A 69 -21.63 15.45 9.35
N PHE A 70 -21.21 14.33 9.92
CA PHE A 70 -21.73 12.99 9.60
C PHE A 70 -22.22 12.19 10.83
N GLY A 71 -22.12 12.73 12.04
CA GLY A 71 -22.48 12.00 13.26
C GLY A 71 -23.96 11.63 13.41
N TYR A 72 -24.82 12.18 12.55
CA TYR A 72 -26.25 11.82 12.45
C TYR A 72 -26.51 10.70 11.43
N GLU A 73 -25.52 10.34 10.64
CA GLU A 73 -25.60 9.26 9.66
C GLU A 73 -25.39 7.90 10.34
N GLU A 74 -26.40 7.07 10.43
CA GLU A 74 -26.33 5.74 11.06
C GLU A 74 -25.31 4.82 10.41
N ARG A 75 -25.01 5.04 9.12
CA ARG A 75 -24.02 4.28 8.35
C ARG A 75 -22.60 4.80 8.49
N PHE A 76 -22.36 5.83 9.32
CA PHE A 76 -21.03 6.39 9.52
C PHE A 76 -20.48 6.08 10.91
N THR A 77 -19.37 5.39 10.98
CA THR A 77 -18.63 5.13 12.21
C THR A 77 -17.26 5.80 12.15
N LEU A 78 -16.96 6.67 13.11
CA LEU A 78 -15.66 7.33 13.20
C LEU A 78 -14.82 6.76 14.34
N ILE A 79 -13.59 6.35 14.00
CA ILE A 79 -12.58 5.82 14.91
C ILE A 79 -11.45 6.83 15.01
N GLU A 80 -11.28 7.44 16.19
CA GLU A 80 -10.21 8.40 16.47
C GLU A 80 -8.95 7.65 16.91
N GLN A 81 -8.11 7.26 15.92
CA GLN A 81 -6.92 6.46 16.16
C GLN A 81 -5.88 6.63 15.06
N ASP A 82 -4.60 6.39 15.40
CA ASP A 82 -3.52 6.23 14.43
C ASP A 82 -3.59 4.83 13.80
N ILE A 83 -3.90 4.76 12.51
CA ILE A 83 -3.94 3.50 11.74
C ILE A 83 -2.62 2.71 11.83
N MET A 84 -1.50 3.41 11.96
CA MET A 84 -0.19 2.76 12.08
C MET A 84 0.04 2.10 13.44
N LYS A 85 -0.73 2.47 14.47
CA LYS A 85 -0.68 1.90 15.82
C LYS A 85 -1.71 0.81 16.05
N VAL A 86 -2.67 0.60 15.15
CA VAL A 86 -3.60 -0.53 15.22
C VAL A 86 -2.78 -1.82 15.15
N PRO A 87 -2.92 -2.78 16.08
CA PRO A 87 -2.27 -4.09 15.96
C PRO A 87 -2.59 -4.76 14.63
N LEU A 88 -1.62 -5.51 14.07
CA LEU A 88 -1.81 -6.11 12.75
C LEU A 88 -2.97 -7.10 12.72
N GLU A 89 -3.14 -7.86 13.81
CA GLU A 89 -4.22 -8.82 14.03
C GLU A 89 -5.62 -8.18 14.15
N ASP A 90 -5.67 -6.89 14.49
CA ASP A 90 -6.92 -6.13 14.65
C ASP A 90 -7.23 -5.28 13.41
N LEU A 91 -6.25 -5.05 12.54
CA LEU A 91 -6.42 -4.19 11.37
C LEU A 91 -7.57 -4.67 10.45
N GLY A 92 -7.70 -5.99 10.27
CA GLY A 92 -8.80 -6.58 9.51
C GLY A 92 -10.13 -6.68 10.25
N LYS A 93 -10.18 -6.28 11.56
CA LYS A 93 -11.39 -6.34 12.39
C LYS A 93 -12.04 -4.97 12.61
N ILE A 94 -11.42 -3.89 12.11
CA ILE A 94 -11.95 -2.52 12.23
C ILE A 94 -13.32 -2.38 11.58
N VAL A 95 -13.59 -3.22 10.61
CA VAL A 95 -14.76 -3.17 9.73
C VAL A 95 -15.21 -4.59 9.40
N SER A 96 -16.49 -4.77 9.08
CA SER A 96 -16.98 -6.07 8.60
C SER A 96 -16.24 -6.48 7.32
N THR A 97 -15.70 -7.69 7.29
CA THR A 97 -14.87 -8.19 6.18
C THR A 97 -15.58 -9.25 5.35
N PRO A 98 -15.27 -9.38 4.06
CA PRO A 98 -14.27 -8.61 3.33
C PRO A 98 -14.71 -7.17 3.02
N ALA A 99 -13.84 -6.19 3.23
CA ALA A 99 -14.14 -4.79 3.07
C ALA A 99 -13.44 -4.18 1.84
N LYS A 100 -14.01 -3.10 1.30
CA LYS A 100 -13.32 -2.22 0.35
C LYS A 100 -12.61 -1.12 1.12
N VAL A 101 -11.33 -0.91 0.83
CA VAL A 101 -10.56 0.20 1.39
C VAL A 101 -10.55 1.34 0.39
N VAL A 102 -11.03 2.51 0.80
CA VAL A 102 -11.00 3.73 -0.02
C VAL A 102 -10.28 4.82 0.77
N ALA A 103 -9.22 5.41 0.21
CA ALA A 103 -8.42 6.36 0.98
C ALA A 103 -7.65 7.37 0.11
N ASN A 104 -7.52 8.60 0.62
CA ASN A 104 -6.48 9.54 0.21
C ASN A 104 -5.36 9.51 1.25
N LEU A 105 -4.37 8.63 1.08
CA LEU A 105 -3.37 8.36 2.10
C LEU A 105 -2.38 9.53 2.30
N PRO A 106 -2.06 9.90 3.55
CA PRO A 106 -0.92 10.76 3.82
C PRO A 106 0.37 10.13 3.25
N TYR A 107 1.17 10.92 2.54
CA TYR A 107 2.30 10.42 1.75
C TYR A 107 3.38 9.74 2.61
N ASN A 108 3.57 10.21 3.84
CA ASN A 108 4.57 9.66 4.76
C ASN A 108 4.27 8.25 5.27
N ILE A 109 3.00 7.82 5.23
CA ILE A 109 2.60 6.49 5.73
C ILE A 109 2.18 5.53 4.61
N SER A 110 2.04 5.98 3.36
CA SER A 110 1.47 5.17 2.28
C SER A 110 2.21 3.85 2.06
N ALA A 111 3.53 3.85 1.92
CA ALA A 111 4.30 2.64 1.71
C ALA A 111 4.29 1.67 2.92
N PRO A 112 4.56 2.12 4.17
CA PRO A 112 4.48 1.22 5.33
C PRO A 112 3.05 0.72 5.61
N LEU A 113 2.02 1.52 5.35
CA LEU A 113 0.64 1.08 5.49
C LEU A 113 0.27 0.01 4.46
N LEU A 114 0.69 0.17 3.21
CA LEU A 114 0.48 -0.85 2.16
C LEU A 114 1.12 -2.18 2.51
N LEU A 115 2.29 -2.17 3.12
CA LEU A 115 2.93 -3.39 3.62
C LEU A 115 2.06 -4.09 4.68
N ARG A 116 1.46 -3.32 5.58
CA ARG A 116 0.54 -3.85 6.61
C ARG A 116 -0.74 -4.40 5.97
N MET A 117 -1.33 -3.68 5.00
CA MET A 117 -2.51 -4.11 4.27
C MET A 117 -2.28 -5.41 3.49
N LEU A 118 -1.07 -5.60 2.92
CA LEU A 118 -0.67 -6.84 2.28
C LEU A 118 -0.77 -8.02 3.25
N LEU A 119 -0.21 -7.88 4.44
CA LEU A 119 -0.16 -8.97 5.42
C LEU A 119 -1.55 -9.42 5.93
N VAL A 120 -2.55 -8.55 5.85
CA VAL A 120 -3.95 -8.85 6.20
C VAL A 120 -4.88 -8.80 4.99
N ARG A 121 -4.36 -8.99 3.79
CA ARG A 121 -5.11 -8.80 2.53
C ARG A 121 -6.38 -9.64 2.40
N LYS A 122 -6.49 -10.76 3.12
CA LYS A 122 -7.72 -11.57 3.16
C LYS A 122 -8.92 -10.83 3.73
N ALA A 123 -8.68 -9.75 4.49
CA ALA A 123 -9.74 -8.89 5.01
C ALA A 123 -10.27 -7.90 3.96
N TRP A 124 -9.59 -7.77 2.82
CA TRP A 124 -9.94 -6.76 1.82
C TRP A 124 -10.51 -7.40 0.56
N GLN A 125 -11.61 -6.83 0.06
CA GLN A 125 -12.14 -7.12 -1.27
C GLN A 125 -11.34 -6.36 -2.34
N SER A 126 -11.02 -5.10 -2.06
CA SER A 126 -10.21 -4.23 -2.91
C SER A 126 -9.63 -3.07 -2.10
N LEU A 127 -8.54 -2.48 -2.60
CA LEU A 127 -8.03 -1.21 -2.09
C LEU A 127 -7.98 -0.22 -3.26
N THR A 128 -8.73 0.87 -3.16
CA THR A 128 -8.69 2.00 -4.10
C THR A 128 -8.14 3.20 -3.36
N ILE A 129 -6.87 3.48 -3.56
CA ILE A 129 -6.14 4.43 -2.74
C ILE A 129 -5.43 5.48 -3.59
N MET A 130 -5.38 6.69 -3.06
CA MET A 130 -4.62 7.79 -3.63
C MET A 130 -3.29 7.93 -2.91
N VAL A 131 -2.19 7.89 -3.67
CA VAL A 131 -0.82 7.98 -3.19
C VAL A 131 0.00 8.92 -4.10
N GLN A 132 1.24 9.25 -3.72
CA GLN A 132 2.14 9.93 -4.65
C GLN A 132 2.35 9.10 -5.92
N LEU A 133 2.46 9.77 -7.08
CA LEU A 133 2.67 9.09 -8.37
C LEU A 133 3.89 8.16 -8.34
N GLU A 134 5.00 8.58 -7.76
CA GLU A 134 6.20 7.74 -7.60
C GLU A 134 5.92 6.45 -6.81
N VAL A 135 5.09 6.52 -5.76
CA VAL A 135 4.70 5.34 -4.96
C VAL A 135 3.83 4.41 -5.80
N ALA A 136 2.88 4.96 -6.55
CA ALA A 136 2.03 4.19 -7.46
C ALA A 136 2.85 3.47 -8.54
N GLU A 137 3.76 4.18 -9.18
CA GLU A 137 4.67 3.63 -10.18
C GLU A 137 5.54 2.50 -9.61
N ARG A 138 6.10 2.69 -8.40
CA ARG A 138 6.89 1.66 -7.72
C ARG A 138 6.09 0.40 -7.39
N ILE A 139 4.84 0.55 -6.95
CA ILE A 139 3.96 -0.61 -6.67
C ILE A 139 3.67 -1.38 -7.95
N CYS A 140 3.41 -0.67 -9.05
CA CYS A 140 3.03 -1.25 -10.32
C CYS A 140 4.24 -1.65 -11.20
N ALA A 141 5.48 -1.32 -10.80
CA ALA A 141 6.66 -1.57 -11.59
C ALA A 141 6.97 -3.06 -11.79
N SER A 142 7.59 -3.36 -12.93
CA SER A 142 8.21 -4.62 -13.31
C SER A 142 9.70 -4.41 -13.59
N PRO A 143 10.51 -5.46 -13.81
CA PRO A 143 11.94 -5.30 -14.16
C PRO A 143 12.18 -4.37 -15.35
N GLN A 144 11.26 -4.35 -16.33
CA GLN A 144 11.31 -3.46 -17.49
C GLN A 144 11.18 -1.97 -17.13
N SER A 145 10.66 -1.67 -15.96
CA SER A 145 10.56 -0.31 -15.42
C SER A 145 11.91 0.25 -14.91
N GLY A 146 12.98 -0.54 -14.93
CA GLY A 146 14.34 -0.14 -14.58
C GLY A 146 14.45 0.34 -13.14
N LYS A 147 14.93 1.57 -12.92
CA LYS A 147 15.22 2.12 -11.58
C LYS A 147 14.01 2.25 -10.66
N ILE A 148 12.80 2.19 -11.17
CA ILE A 148 11.57 2.29 -10.37
C ILE A 148 11.28 0.96 -9.66
N TYR A 149 11.66 -0.16 -10.29
CA TYR A 149 11.46 -1.50 -9.74
C TYR A 149 12.28 -1.71 -8.45
N GLY A 150 11.65 -2.28 -7.43
CA GLY A 150 12.28 -2.47 -6.13
C GLY A 150 11.39 -3.20 -5.11
N PRO A 151 11.70 -3.12 -3.80
CA PRO A 151 10.97 -3.86 -2.76
C PRO A 151 9.46 -3.60 -2.79
N LEU A 152 9.02 -2.36 -3.04
CA LEU A 152 7.59 -2.04 -3.10
C LEU A 152 6.89 -2.71 -4.30
N SER A 153 7.61 -2.92 -5.41
CA SER A 153 7.12 -3.66 -6.57
C SER A 153 6.89 -5.13 -6.23
N LEU A 154 7.79 -5.72 -5.42
CA LEU A 154 7.65 -7.10 -4.93
C LEU A 154 6.50 -7.23 -3.93
N VAL A 155 6.29 -6.23 -3.06
CA VAL A 155 5.10 -6.16 -2.19
C VAL A 155 3.83 -6.20 -3.03
N GLY A 156 3.76 -5.38 -4.06
CA GLY A 156 2.64 -5.36 -4.99
C GLY A 156 2.45 -6.72 -5.70
N ALA A 157 3.53 -7.30 -6.24
CA ALA A 157 3.49 -8.56 -6.97
C ALA A 157 3.11 -9.77 -6.10
N LEU A 158 3.50 -9.74 -4.82
CA LEU A 158 3.25 -10.83 -3.88
C LEU A 158 1.75 -10.99 -3.55
N GLY A 159 1.00 -9.90 -3.47
CA GLY A 159 -0.35 -9.98 -2.93
C GLY A 159 -1.46 -9.28 -3.67
N PHE A 160 -1.16 -8.61 -4.80
CA PHE A 160 -2.16 -7.82 -5.49
C PHE A 160 -2.04 -7.86 -7.01
N GLU A 161 -3.18 -7.96 -7.69
CA GLU A 161 -3.33 -7.39 -9.03
C GLU A 161 -3.34 -5.86 -8.87
N ARG A 162 -2.60 -5.14 -9.72
CA ARG A 162 -2.29 -3.72 -9.53
C ARG A 162 -2.58 -2.92 -10.79
N LYS A 163 -3.30 -1.82 -10.62
CA LYS A 163 -3.61 -0.93 -11.75
C LYS A 163 -3.55 0.53 -11.32
N ILE A 164 -2.85 1.35 -12.10
CA ILE A 164 -2.96 2.81 -12.04
C ILE A 164 -4.25 3.19 -12.77
N ILE A 165 -5.17 3.85 -12.05
CA ILE A 165 -6.48 4.26 -12.59
C ILE A 165 -6.43 5.66 -13.14
N LYS A 166 -5.82 6.61 -12.38
CA LYS A 166 -5.84 8.03 -12.75
C LYS A 166 -4.67 8.78 -12.12
N ILE A 167 -4.08 9.70 -12.87
CA ILE A 167 -3.10 10.66 -12.36
C ILE A 167 -3.84 11.94 -11.96
N ILE A 168 -3.51 12.48 -10.79
CA ILE A 168 -4.16 13.64 -10.18
C ILE A 168 -3.17 14.78 -10.02
N SER A 169 -3.54 15.95 -10.54
CA SER A 169 -2.72 17.16 -10.46
C SER A 169 -2.59 17.67 -9.01
N PRO A 170 -1.43 18.26 -8.64
CA PRO A 170 -1.25 18.93 -7.35
C PRO A 170 -2.30 19.99 -7.02
N HIS A 171 -2.83 20.69 -8.02
CA HIS A 171 -3.88 21.72 -7.87
C HIS A 171 -5.20 21.17 -7.34
N SER A 172 -5.37 19.85 -7.34
CA SER A 172 -6.55 19.18 -6.78
C SER A 172 -6.57 19.12 -5.26
N PHE A 173 -5.51 19.61 -4.60
CA PHE A 173 -5.32 19.50 -3.16
C PHE A 173 -5.06 20.86 -2.50
N GLN A 174 -5.40 20.97 -1.22
CA GLN A 174 -5.10 22.12 -0.36
C GLN A 174 -4.55 21.64 0.99
N PRO A 175 -3.29 22.03 1.33
CA PRO A 175 -2.31 22.69 0.46
C PRO A 175 -1.90 21.78 -0.71
N ALA A 176 -1.53 22.39 -1.84
CA ALA A 176 -1.05 21.65 -3.00
C ALA A 176 0.27 20.95 -2.68
N PRO A 177 0.39 19.63 -2.97
CA PRO A 177 1.66 18.92 -2.86
C PRO A 177 2.64 19.38 -3.95
N LYS A 178 3.92 19.05 -3.81
CA LYS A 178 4.95 19.35 -4.80
C LYS A 178 4.99 18.36 -5.98
N VAL A 179 4.26 17.24 -5.85
CA VAL A 179 4.29 16.12 -6.80
C VAL A 179 2.86 15.71 -7.19
N PHE A 180 2.73 15.06 -8.33
CA PHE A 180 1.48 14.45 -8.73
C PHE A 180 1.10 13.32 -7.79
N SER A 181 -0.20 13.07 -7.67
CA SER A 181 -0.78 11.90 -7.02
C SER A 181 -1.31 10.92 -8.06
N SER A 182 -1.60 9.73 -7.65
CA SER A 182 -2.23 8.73 -8.48
C SER A 182 -3.24 7.92 -7.68
N VAL A 183 -4.37 7.62 -8.29
CA VAL A 183 -5.32 6.63 -7.79
C VAL A 183 -4.88 5.28 -8.32
N ILE A 184 -4.65 4.34 -7.42
CA ILE A 184 -4.36 2.95 -7.75
C ILE A 184 -5.45 2.04 -7.21
N GLN A 185 -5.71 0.97 -7.94
CA GLN A 185 -6.53 -0.14 -7.49
C GLN A 185 -5.66 -1.37 -7.26
N LEU A 186 -5.83 -1.99 -6.12
CA LEU A 186 -5.15 -3.21 -5.71
C LEU A 186 -6.21 -4.25 -5.37
N LEU A 187 -6.22 -5.36 -6.12
CA LEU A 187 -7.10 -6.49 -5.87
C LEU A 187 -6.31 -7.60 -5.20
N PRO A 188 -6.68 -8.02 -3.98
CA PRO A 188 -5.96 -9.06 -3.25
C PRO A 188 -5.91 -10.37 -4.04
N GLN A 189 -4.74 -10.99 -4.04
CA GLN A 189 -4.49 -12.30 -4.65
C GLN A 189 -3.99 -13.30 -3.62
N SER A 190 -4.24 -14.59 -3.89
CA SER A 190 -3.66 -15.67 -3.11
C SER A 190 -2.15 -15.69 -3.28
N SER A 191 -1.43 -15.92 -2.19
CA SER A 191 0.02 -16.12 -2.22
C SER A 191 0.36 -17.59 -2.16
N ILE A 192 1.47 -17.94 -2.81
CA ILE A 192 2.09 -19.27 -2.72
C ILE A 192 3.01 -19.42 -1.50
N LEU A 193 3.22 -18.32 -0.76
CA LEU A 193 3.97 -18.27 0.49
C LEU A 193 3.00 -18.27 1.68
N SER A 194 3.38 -18.93 2.76
CA SER A 194 2.70 -18.80 4.04
C SER A 194 2.88 -17.39 4.62
N TYR A 195 2.06 -17.02 5.60
CA TYR A 195 2.15 -15.71 6.25
C TYR A 195 3.55 -15.40 6.83
N GLU A 196 4.18 -16.39 7.47
CA GLU A 196 5.53 -16.20 8.03
C GLU A 196 6.61 -16.13 6.93
N GLU A 197 6.44 -16.89 5.84
CA GLU A 197 7.33 -16.79 4.68
C GLU A 197 7.20 -15.44 3.98
N GLU A 198 6.00 -14.87 3.88
CA GLU A 198 5.80 -13.52 3.33
C GLU A 198 6.56 -12.48 4.12
N LYS A 199 6.45 -12.50 5.45
CA LYS A 199 7.20 -11.58 6.33
C LYS A 199 8.71 -11.73 6.14
N LYS A 200 9.20 -12.96 6.06
CA LYS A 200 10.62 -13.25 5.78
C LYS A 200 11.01 -12.75 4.39
N PHE A 201 10.21 -13.02 3.36
CA PHE A 201 10.45 -12.59 1.98
C PHE A 201 10.59 -11.08 1.86
N LEU A 202 9.68 -10.34 2.47
CA LEU A 202 9.69 -8.88 2.45
C LEU A 202 10.94 -8.29 3.13
N LYS A 203 11.33 -8.83 4.28
CA LYS A 203 12.54 -8.41 4.99
C LYS A 203 13.80 -8.79 4.19
N TRP A 204 13.84 -9.99 3.67
CA TRP A 204 14.96 -10.54 2.92
C TRP A 204 15.20 -9.77 1.61
N THR A 205 14.16 -9.52 0.82
CA THR A 205 14.26 -8.72 -0.40
C THR A 205 14.66 -7.28 -0.13
N HIS A 206 14.13 -6.67 0.93
CA HIS A 206 14.52 -5.31 1.34
C HIS A 206 16.03 -5.20 1.58
N LEU A 207 16.64 -6.17 2.29
CA LEU A 207 18.08 -6.21 2.53
C LEU A 207 18.89 -6.31 1.23
N LEU A 208 18.45 -7.14 0.28
CA LEU A 208 19.13 -7.31 -1.00
C LEU A 208 19.08 -6.05 -1.87
N PHE A 209 17.98 -5.27 -1.79
CA PHE A 209 17.86 -4.00 -2.51
C PHE A 209 18.60 -2.82 -1.87
N GLN A 210 19.09 -2.90 -0.63
CA GLN A 210 19.87 -1.81 0.00
C GLN A 210 21.10 -1.43 -0.84
N HIS A 211 21.65 -2.38 -1.58
CA HIS A 211 22.83 -2.19 -2.45
C HIS A 211 22.51 -2.43 -3.92
N ARG A 212 21.35 -1.92 -4.40
CA ARG A 212 20.85 -2.15 -5.75
C ARG A 212 21.84 -1.88 -6.90
N ARG A 213 22.84 -0.99 -6.70
CA ARG A 213 23.90 -0.72 -7.70
C ARG A 213 24.99 -1.79 -7.76
N LYS A 214 25.03 -2.72 -6.81
CA LYS A 214 25.93 -3.87 -6.78
C LYS A 214 25.23 -5.10 -7.33
N THR A 215 26.00 -6.13 -7.68
CA THR A 215 25.42 -7.40 -8.10
C THR A 215 24.66 -8.07 -6.96
N LEU A 216 23.68 -8.89 -7.30
CA LEU A 216 22.91 -9.69 -6.34
C LEU A 216 23.83 -10.53 -5.46
N MET A 217 24.86 -11.14 -6.05
CA MET A 217 25.87 -11.93 -5.35
C MET A 217 26.56 -11.15 -4.22
N ASN A 218 26.89 -9.89 -4.46
CA ASN A 218 27.47 -9.03 -3.42
C ASN A 218 26.49 -8.78 -2.26
N GLY A 219 25.21 -8.61 -2.59
CA GLY A 219 24.14 -8.46 -1.60
C GLY A 219 23.96 -9.71 -0.75
N ILE A 220 23.94 -10.90 -1.39
CA ILE A 220 23.84 -12.21 -0.71
C ILE A 220 25.04 -12.44 0.19
N ARG A 221 26.26 -12.31 -0.33
CA ARG A 221 27.50 -12.50 0.45
C ARG A 221 27.54 -11.64 1.71
N ARG A 222 27.07 -10.39 1.60
CA ARG A 222 27.10 -9.44 2.72
C ARG A 222 26.03 -9.74 3.79
N ASN A 223 24.81 -10.04 3.37
CA ASN A 223 23.66 -10.16 4.29
C ASN A 223 23.42 -11.60 4.74
N PHE A 224 23.88 -12.58 3.96
CA PHE A 224 23.62 -14.02 4.15
C PHE A 224 24.89 -14.85 3.89
N PRO A 225 26.00 -14.62 4.63
CA PRO A 225 27.30 -15.20 4.35
C PRO A 225 27.31 -16.75 4.40
N LYS A 226 26.55 -17.36 5.31
CA LYS A 226 26.43 -18.83 5.39
C LYS A 226 25.83 -19.39 4.11
N TRP A 227 24.67 -18.90 3.73
CA TRP A 227 24.02 -19.30 2.48
C TRP A 227 24.91 -19.09 1.25
N TYR A 228 25.63 -17.95 1.20
CA TYR A 228 26.57 -17.68 0.12
C TYR A 228 27.66 -18.76 0.04
N GLN A 229 28.28 -19.12 1.17
CA GLN A 229 29.35 -20.15 1.22
C GLN A 229 28.86 -21.51 0.77
N GLU A 230 27.65 -21.91 1.16
CA GLU A 230 27.07 -23.21 0.81
C GLU A 230 26.64 -23.32 -0.64
N CYS A 231 26.20 -22.20 -1.25
CA CYS A 231 25.57 -22.18 -2.57
C CYS A 231 26.30 -21.32 -3.62
N GLU A 232 27.54 -20.86 -3.35
CA GLU A 232 28.23 -19.87 -4.20
C GLU A 232 28.26 -20.26 -5.67
N ASN A 233 28.63 -21.50 -6.01
CA ASN A 233 28.77 -21.95 -7.39
C ASN A 233 27.41 -21.93 -8.11
N SER A 234 26.36 -22.48 -7.50
CA SER A 234 25.01 -22.51 -8.06
C SER A 234 24.42 -21.10 -8.21
N LEU A 235 24.63 -20.23 -7.21
CA LEU A 235 24.19 -18.86 -7.27
C LEU A 235 24.92 -18.06 -8.36
N ARG A 236 26.25 -18.29 -8.52
CA ARG A 236 27.05 -17.63 -9.55
C ARG A 236 26.65 -18.07 -10.94
N GLU A 237 26.38 -19.35 -11.15
CA GLU A 237 25.89 -19.89 -12.42
C GLU A 237 24.55 -19.29 -12.82
N LYS A 238 23.56 -19.24 -11.88
CA LYS A 238 22.22 -18.77 -12.16
C LYS A 238 22.10 -17.25 -12.26
N TYR A 239 22.80 -16.51 -11.40
CA TYR A 239 22.57 -15.08 -11.23
C TYR A 239 23.78 -14.20 -11.58
N GLY A 240 24.99 -14.74 -11.55
CA GLY A 240 26.21 -14.12 -12.06
C GLY A 240 26.39 -12.64 -11.71
N LEU A 241 26.42 -11.79 -12.74
CA LEU A 241 26.57 -10.34 -12.63
C LEU A 241 25.24 -9.60 -12.50
N ARG A 242 24.10 -10.29 -12.46
CA ARG A 242 22.78 -9.68 -12.38
C ARG A 242 22.64 -8.84 -11.10
N ARG A 243 21.90 -7.76 -11.20
CA ARG A 243 21.53 -6.91 -10.07
C ARG A 243 20.15 -7.30 -9.54
N PRO A 244 19.79 -6.91 -8.29
CA PRO A 244 18.45 -7.14 -7.74
C PRO A 244 17.31 -6.69 -8.68
N GLU A 245 17.51 -5.57 -9.37
CA GLU A 245 16.52 -5.00 -10.30
C GLU A 245 16.34 -5.77 -11.61
N ASN A 246 17.19 -6.75 -11.88
CA ASN A 246 17.12 -7.57 -13.10
C ASN A 246 16.32 -8.89 -12.91
N LEU A 247 15.90 -9.19 -11.68
CA LEU A 247 15.11 -10.40 -11.40
C LEU A 247 13.62 -10.06 -11.43
N ASP A 248 12.85 -10.88 -12.15
CA ASP A 248 11.40 -10.79 -12.09
C ASP A 248 10.83 -11.45 -10.81
N PHE A 249 9.54 -11.32 -10.59
CA PHE A 249 8.92 -11.83 -9.36
C PHE A 249 9.02 -13.37 -9.24
N PRO A 250 8.78 -14.19 -10.28
CA PRO A 250 9.03 -15.63 -10.23
C PRO A 250 10.48 -16.00 -9.87
N GLU A 251 11.47 -15.31 -10.42
CA GLU A 251 12.88 -15.55 -10.10
C GLU A 251 13.20 -15.22 -8.63
N TRP A 252 12.59 -14.14 -8.09
CA TRP A 252 12.69 -13.80 -6.67
C TRP A 252 12.13 -14.89 -5.78
N LEU A 253 11.01 -15.52 -6.16
CA LEU A 253 10.42 -16.62 -5.40
C LEU A 253 11.29 -17.90 -5.45
N VAL A 254 11.85 -18.23 -6.61
CA VAL A 254 12.79 -19.35 -6.74
C VAL A 254 14.01 -19.14 -5.86
N LEU A 255 14.63 -17.97 -5.94
CA LEU A 255 15.80 -17.59 -5.14
C LEU A 255 15.50 -17.63 -3.62
N PHE A 256 14.32 -17.18 -3.22
CA PHE A 256 13.90 -17.20 -1.82
C PHE A 256 13.67 -18.63 -1.32
N ARG A 257 13.07 -19.49 -2.11
CA ARG A 257 12.92 -20.91 -1.78
C ARG A 257 14.27 -21.63 -1.61
N ASP A 258 15.25 -21.30 -2.45
CA ASP A 258 16.60 -21.81 -2.29
C ASP A 258 17.24 -21.31 -0.98
N TYR A 259 17.01 -20.05 -0.60
CA TYR A 259 17.44 -19.49 0.70
C TYR A 259 16.81 -20.20 1.90
N LEU A 260 15.54 -20.63 1.81
CA LEU A 260 14.84 -21.29 2.92
C LEU A 260 15.32 -22.72 3.21
N LYS A 261 16.10 -23.33 2.32
CA LYS A 261 16.62 -24.71 2.47
C LYS A 261 17.88 -24.77 3.35
N VAL A 262 18.50 -23.61 3.58
CA VAL A 262 19.75 -23.40 4.33
C VAL A 262 19.45 -22.70 5.67
#